data_ae3bbbacad4b104efd6739760fd89a80
#
_entry.id   ae3bbbacad4b104efd6739760fd89a80
#
_cell.length_a   1.000
_cell.length_b   1.000
_cell.length_c   1.000
_cell.angle_alpha   90.00
_cell.angle_beta   90.00
_cell.angle_gamma   90.00
#
_symmetry.space_group_name_H-M   'P 1'
#
loop_
_entity.id
_entity.type
_entity.pdbx_description
1 polymer ?
#
loop_
_entity_poly.entity_id
_entity_poly.type
_entity_poly.pdbx_seq_one_letter_code
_entity_poly.pdbx_strand_id
1 'polypeptide(L)'
;MEQKEVYVDAYKREHRVTKELSRGGQGKVMRTTEPNIALKLELGGEGLSDAEQIQDRNRKYEKLRLLPIPQGLHITLPQAVLRDDVGYVMNLLEEMISFGEAFDEENRLPVGELVENEWVRRTFSGEEMQAAAENYLRWYTTGGSRRRLRVWRKAAFLVARLYGNGLVYCDFNMNNLFVSDRTLDEDENVWLIDADNLRFSGEPGGAYTPGHCAPEIVRGSEYLQFSFASDSYAFGELLYECLAMQHPFHGSLYEAEDDWDDPVEKQIDRGEIPWIMDEDDDANRAECQPLETSLFLNDGLNELFARCFSEDGRMKPNTRPTMVEWGEELSRLLDCTVACPSCGMHFCAEHQEKTQMQCPWCDASVDTIRVDCFAGRERVWHWVHEKASAPIRVPMRAVGGCMAEDEDAFTLTAEPGGLLMELCSAQPDWEFSQQLGTEKQPVWGRVHICGGKTTALWATRRSDAVRLRIEVCTET
;
A
#
# COMPACT_ATOMS: atom_id res chain seq x y z
N MET A 1 37.82 17.53 5.32
CA MET A 1 38.29 16.20 4.90
C MET A 1 37.85 16.03 3.46
N GLU A 2 38.73 15.69 2.53
CA GLU A 2 38.30 15.32 1.16
C GLU A 2 37.42 14.08 1.23
N GLN A 3 36.32 14.12 0.54
CA GLN A 3 35.38 13.00 0.50
C GLN A 3 36.03 11.87 -0.30
N LYS A 4 36.07 10.66 0.28
CA LYS A 4 36.57 9.45 -0.39
C LYS A 4 35.72 9.20 -1.64
N GLU A 5 36.34 9.08 -2.80
CA GLU A 5 35.65 8.93 -4.08
C GLU A 5 35.49 7.46 -4.52
N VAL A 6 36.32 6.55 -3.99
CA VAL A 6 36.36 5.14 -4.40
C VAL A 6 36.29 4.24 -3.18
N TYR A 7 35.35 3.30 -3.21
CA TYR A 7 35.15 2.27 -2.19
C TYR A 7 35.38 0.88 -2.80
N VAL A 8 35.91 -0.04 -2.00
CA VAL A 8 36.22 -1.41 -2.45
C VAL A 8 35.34 -2.39 -1.68
N ASP A 9 34.67 -3.30 -2.38
CA ASP A 9 33.86 -4.34 -1.75
C ASP A 9 34.69 -5.58 -1.36
N ALA A 10 34.06 -6.51 -0.66
CA ALA A 10 34.68 -7.75 -0.21
C ALA A 10 35.18 -8.65 -1.38
N TYR A 11 34.65 -8.45 -2.59
CA TYR A 11 35.09 -9.14 -3.82
C TYR A 11 36.19 -8.39 -4.58
N LYS A 12 36.73 -7.30 -4.01
CA LYS A 12 37.77 -6.43 -4.58
C LYS A 12 37.33 -5.61 -5.78
N ARG A 13 36.01 -5.41 -5.97
CA ARG A 13 35.46 -4.52 -6.99
C ARG A 13 35.49 -3.09 -6.46
N GLU A 14 35.89 -2.17 -7.31
CA GLU A 14 35.94 -0.75 -7.01
C GLU A 14 34.61 -0.08 -7.41
N HIS A 15 34.05 0.74 -6.52
CA HIS A 15 32.85 1.54 -6.72
C HIS A 15 33.17 3.01 -6.57
N ARG A 16 33.06 3.77 -7.64
CA ARG A 16 33.30 5.21 -7.62
C ARG A 16 31.98 5.93 -7.35
N VAL A 17 31.93 6.70 -6.28
CA VAL A 17 30.76 7.50 -5.91
C VAL A 17 30.71 8.81 -6.68
N THR A 18 29.49 9.29 -6.95
CA THR A 18 29.25 10.52 -7.72
C THR A 18 28.51 11.58 -6.91
N LYS A 19 27.42 11.21 -6.24
CA LYS A 19 26.64 12.13 -5.41
C LYS A 19 25.99 11.40 -4.24
N GLU A 20 25.71 12.13 -3.17
CA GLU A 20 24.85 11.69 -2.09
C GLU A 20 23.39 11.72 -2.57
N LEU A 21 22.64 10.63 -2.35
CA LEU A 21 21.23 10.50 -2.69
C LEU A 21 20.34 10.81 -1.48
N SER A 22 20.72 10.26 -0.32
CA SER A 22 19.98 10.47 0.92
C SER A 22 20.91 10.33 2.13
N ARG A 23 20.49 10.91 3.25
CA ARG A 23 21.17 10.81 4.56
C ARG A 23 20.10 10.69 5.65
N GLY A 24 20.20 9.63 6.43
CA GLY A 24 19.37 9.39 7.62
C GLY A 24 20.20 9.21 8.89
N GLY A 25 19.55 8.89 9.99
CA GLY A 25 20.22 8.71 11.30
C GLY A 25 21.22 7.55 11.34
N GLN A 26 21.04 6.53 10.52
CA GLN A 26 21.90 5.33 10.52
C GLN A 26 22.98 5.36 9.44
N GLY A 27 22.80 6.14 8.36
CA GLY A 27 23.74 6.11 7.24
C GLY A 27 23.44 7.13 6.17
N LYS A 28 24.28 7.12 5.13
CA LYS A 28 24.08 7.86 3.89
C LYS A 28 24.14 6.94 2.69
N VAL A 29 23.33 7.24 1.69
CA VAL A 29 23.28 6.50 0.43
C VAL A 29 23.96 7.32 -0.66
N MET A 30 24.91 6.70 -1.36
CA MET A 30 25.72 7.32 -2.41
C MET A 30 25.42 6.65 -3.75
N ARG A 31 25.18 7.46 -4.78
CA ARG A 31 25.15 6.98 -6.17
C ARG A 31 26.54 6.65 -6.65
N THR A 32 26.69 5.58 -7.43
CA THR A 32 27.96 5.24 -8.07
C THR A 32 27.97 5.62 -9.56
N THR A 33 29.14 5.47 -10.21
CA THR A 33 29.25 5.58 -11.67
C THR A 33 28.64 4.38 -12.39
N GLU A 34 28.40 3.28 -11.68
CA GLU A 34 27.75 2.08 -12.24
C GLU A 34 26.23 2.26 -12.23
N PRO A 35 25.57 2.03 -13.36
CA PRO A 35 24.11 2.03 -13.40
C PRO A 35 23.56 0.98 -12.42
N ASN A 36 22.44 1.26 -11.79
CA ASN A 36 21.72 0.37 -10.87
C ASN A 36 22.49 -0.03 -9.59
N ILE A 37 23.60 0.66 -9.24
CA ILE A 37 24.39 0.40 -8.03
C ILE A 37 24.46 1.63 -7.15
N ALA A 38 24.14 1.44 -5.89
CA ALA A 38 24.31 2.40 -4.82
C ALA A 38 25.17 1.82 -3.68
N LEU A 39 25.76 2.71 -2.89
CA LEU A 39 26.45 2.36 -1.65
C LEU A 39 25.69 2.93 -0.48
N LYS A 40 25.45 2.13 0.56
CA LYS A 40 25.07 2.62 1.88
C LYS A 40 26.29 2.61 2.78
N LEU A 41 26.60 3.78 3.36
CA LEU A 41 27.70 3.99 4.29
C LEU A 41 27.13 4.29 5.66
N GLU A 42 27.56 3.55 6.68
CA GLU A 42 27.09 3.73 8.06
C GLU A 42 27.70 4.99 8.68
N LEU A 43 26.90 5.84 9.32
CA LEU A 43 27.38 7.00 10.06
C LEU A 43 28.16 6.55 11.31
N GLY A 44 29.28 7.25 11.59
CA GLY A 44 30.21 6.87 12.66
C GLY A 44 31.10 5.66 12.34
N GLY A 45 31.00 5.12 11.11
CA GLY A 45 31.98 4.19 10.54
C GLY A 45 33.08 4.90 9.75
N GLU A 46 32.92 6.20 9.51
CA GLU A 46 33.88 7.00 8.77
C GLU A 46 35.18 7.22 9.58
N GLY A 47 36.31 6.92 8.94
CA GLY A 47 37.61 7.11 9.56
C GLY A 47 38.06 5.98 10.50
N LEU A 48 37.33 4.89 10.61
CA LEU A 48 37.81 3.66 11.21
C LEU A 48 39.01 3.15 10.38
N SER A 49 40.15 2.93 11.04
CA SER A 49 41.35 2.37 10.41
C SER A 49 41.62 0.93 10.83
N ASP A 50 40.90 0.44 11.81
CA ASP A 50 41.01 -0.92 12.32
C ASP A 50 40.14 -1.86 11.52
N ALA A 51 40.77 -2.76 10.77
CA ALA A 51 40.13 -3.74 9.90
C ALA A 51 39.22 -4.72 10.68
N GLU A 52 39.56 -5.04 11.94
CA GLU A 52 38.78 -5.93 12.78
C GLU A 52 37.44 -5.28 13.20
N GLN A 53 37.49 -4.00 13.57
CA GLN A 53 36.30 -3.24 13.91
C GLN A 53 35.36 -3.04 12.71
N ILE A 54 35.92 -2.76 11.52
CA ILE A 54 35.16 -2.63 10.29
C ILE A 54 34.47 -3.97 9.96
N GLN A 55 35.20 -5.07 10.04
CA GLN A 55 34.66 -6.39 9.79
C GLN A 55 33.57 -6.77 10.78
N ASP A 56 33.76 -6.47 12.06
CA ASP A 56 32.76 -6.78 13.10
C ASP A 56 31.45 -6.01 12.85
N ARG A 57 31.53 -4.71 12.53
CA ARG A 57 30.35 -3.91 12.18
C ARG A 57 29.70 -4.39 10.87
N ASN A 58 30.45 -4.81 9.88
CA ASN A 58 29.93 -5.34 8.62
C ASN A 58 29.26 -6.71 8.75
N ARG A 59 29.51 -7.49 9.82
CA ARG A 59 28.90 -8.81 10.03
C ARG A 59 27.38 -8.81 10.01
N LYS A 60 26.74 -7.72 10.48
CA LYS A 60 25.28 -7.60 10.43
C LYS A 60 24.77 -7.62 8.99
N TYR A 61 25.44 -6.94 8.07
CA TYR A 61 25.07 -6.90 6.65
C TYR A 61 25.35 -8.22 5.93
N GLU A 62 26.40 -8.96 6.34
CA GLU A 62 26.64 -10.31 5.85
C GLU A 62 25.54 -11.29 6.30
N LYS A 63 25.04 -11.15 7.55
CA LYS A 63 23.93 -11.96 8.06
C LYS A 63 22.64 -11.71 7.27
N LEU A 64 22.31 -10.46 6.92
CA LEU A 64 21.13 -10.11 6.12
C LEU A 64 21.11 -10.86 4.77
N ARG A 65 22.25 -11.04 4.13
CA ARG A 65 22.38 -11.79 2.87
C ARG A 65 22.09 -13.29 3.01
N LEU A 66 22.10 -13.81 4.23
CA LEU A 66 21.85 -15.22 4.53
C LEU A 66 20.41 -15.49 4.99
N LEU A 67 19.59 -14.44 5.16
CA LEU A 67 18.19 -14.60 5.51
C LEU A 67 17.42 -15.30 4.39
N PRO A 68 16.42 -16.14 4.70
CA PRO A 68 15.63 -16.88 3.73
C PRO A 68 14.60 -15.96 3.02
N ILE A 69 15.08 -14.98 2.28
CA ILE A 69 14.24 -14.02 1.58
C ILE A 69 13.73 -14.64 0.29
N PRO A 70 12.42 -14.61 0.02
CA PRO A 70 11.84 -15.16 -1.19
C PRO A 70 12.43 -14.52 -2.44
N GLN A 71 12.74 -15.36 -3.43
CA GLN A 71 13.23 -14.87 -4.72
C GLN A 71 12.19 -13.99 -5.40
N GLY A 72 12.64 -12.89 -6.00
CA GLY A 72 11.75 -11.93 -6.69
C GLY A 72 10.93 -11.06 -5.74
N LEU A 73 11.26 -11.02 -4.43
CA LEU A 73 10.67 -10.06 -3.52
C LEU A 73 11.28 -8.68 -3.76
N HIS A 74 10.45 -7.67 -3.85
CA HIS A 74 10.87 -6.29 -4.07
C HIS A 74 11.39 -5.68 -2.75
N ILE A 75 12.61 -6.03 -2.39
CA ILE A 75 13.33 -5.52 -1.22
C ILE A 75 14.80 -5.27 -1.58
N THR A 76 15.33 -4.11 -1.15
CA THR A 76 16.76 -3.84 -1.34
C THR A 76 17.58 -4.51 -0.26
N LEU A 77 18.60 -5.26 -0.67
CA LEU A 77 19.45 -6.03 0.21
C LEU A 77 20.92 -5.75 -0.06
N PRO A 78 21.81 -5.93 0.95
CA PRO A 78 23.23 -5.91 0.74
C PRO A 78 23.66 -6.96 -0.30
N GLN A 79 24.33 -6.52 -1.38
CA GLN A 79 24.94 -7.42 -2.38
C GLN A 79 26.37 -7.83 -1.97
N ALA A 80 27.12 -6.86 -1.47
CA ALA A 80 28.48 -7.06 -0.97
C ALA A 80 28.77 -6.06 0.13
N VAL A 81 29.43 -6.48 1.20
CA VAL A 81 29.93 -5.55 2.22
C VAL A 81 31.19 -4.84 1.72
N LEU A 82 31.48 -3.66 2.24
CA LEU A 82 32.71 -2.92 1.96
C LEU A 82 33.88 -3.54 2.74
N ARG A 83 35.08 -3.53 2.13
CA ARG A 83 36.27 -4.12 2.72
C ARG A 83 36.94 -3.20 3.75
N ASP A 84 37.07 -1.95 3.41
CA ASP A 84 37.88 -0.97 4.16
C ASP A 84 36.99 0.15 4.77
N ASP A 85 35.69 -0.02 4.76
CA ASP A 85 34.69 0.91 5.30
C ASP A 85 33.49 0.15 5.88
N VAL A 86 32.70 0.79 6.73
CA VAL A 86 31.45 0.21 7.23
C VAL A 86 30.30 0.56 6.30
N GLY A 87 29.72 -0.47 5.68
CA GLY A 87 28.64 -0.30 4.72
C GLY A 87 28.60 -1.42 3.68
N TYR A 88 27.76 -1.22 2.67
CA TYR A 88 27.54 -2.23 1.65
C TYR A 88 27.13 -1.64 0.29
N VAL A 89 27.24 -2.47 -0.71
CA VAL A 89 26.75 -2.26 -2.07
C VAL A 89 25.32 -2.82 -2.18
N MET A 90 24.42 -2.10 -2.82
CA MET A 90 23.04 -2.51 -3.04
C MET A 90 22.54 -2.08 -4.43
N ASN A 91 21.36 -2.60 -4.83
CA ASN A 91 20.69 -2.09 -6.01
C ASN A 91 20.24 -0.64 -5.80
N LEU A 92 20.47 0.20 -6.81
CA LEU A 92 19.86 1.51 -6.93
C LEU A 92 18.47 1.32 -7.61
N LEU A 93 17.43 1.80 -6.98
CA LEU A 93 16.11 1.87 -7.57
C LEU A 93 16.03 3.17 -8.40
N GLU A 94 16.05 3.04 -9.72
CA GLU A 94 15.86 4.18 -10.62
C GLU A 94 14.37 4.43 -10.87
N GLU A 95 13.99 5.69 -11.06
CA GLU A 95 12.59 6.11 -11.28
C GLU A 95 11.63 5.64 -10.16
N MET A 96 12.13 5.59 -8.93
CA MET A 96 11.37 5.24 -7.73
C MET A 96 11.49 6.36 -6.71
N ILE A 97 10.38 6.68 -6.05
CA ILE A 97 10.27 7.68 -4.99
C ILE A 97 9.69 7.04 -3.72
N SER A 98 9.94 7.64 -2.57
CA SER A 98 9.34 7.17 -1.32
C SER A 98 7.83 7.41 -1.29
N PHE A 99 7.10 6.66 -0.45
CA PHE A 99 5.68 6.94 -0.22
C PHE A 99 5.49 8.34 0.38
N GLY A 100 6.43 8.80 1.26
CA GLY A 100 6.45 10.17 1.75
C GLY A 100 6.44 11.16 0.59
N GLU A 101 7.36 11.05 -0.35
CA GLU A 101 7.42 11.93 -1.53
C GLU A 101 6.22 11.73 -2.47
N ALA A 102 5.75 10.47 -2.67
CA ALA A 102 4.67 10.14 -3.59
C ALA A 102 3.30 10.69 -3.14
N PHE A 103 3.08 10.77 -1.83
CA PHE A 103 1.84 11.25 -1.21
C PHE A 103 2.01 12.54 -0.45
N ASP A 104 3.25 13.09 -0.39
CA ASP A 104 3.53 14.39 0.20
C ASP A 104 2.97 15.50 -0.69
N GLU A 105 2.49 16.49 -0.02
CA GLU A 105 1.59 17.50 -0.50
C GLU A 105 2.28 18.75 -1.00
N GLU A 106 3.47 19.04 -0.46
CA GLU A 106 4.16 20.33 -0.72
C GLU A 106 4.75 20.45 -2.12
N ASN A 107 4.95 19.34 -2.83
CA ASN A 107 5.79 19.33 -4.03
C ASN A 107 5.05 19.30 -5.38
N ARG A 108 3.72 19.17 -5.44
CA ARG A 108 3.13 18.75 -6.72
C ARG A 108 2.31 19.75 -7.51
N LEU A 109 1.66 20.75 -6.93
CA LEU A 109 1.00 21.82 -7.73
C LEU A 109 0.81 23.11 -6.91
N PRO A 110 0.96 24.29 -7.52
CA PRO A 110 0.57 25.54 -6.87
C PRO A 110 -0.93 25.53 -6.58
N VAL A 111 -1.30 25.78 -5.34
CA VAL A 111 -2.71 25.82 -4.86
C VAL A 111 -3.60 26.67 -5.76
N GLY A 112 -3.07 27.72 -6.40
CA GLY A 112 -3.80 28.58 -7.32
C GLY A 112 -4.34 27.87 -8.58
N GLU A 113 -3.67 26.84 -9.11
CA GLU A 113 -4.12 26.08 -10.27
C GLU A 113 -5.21 25.06 -9.91
N LEU A 114 -5.23 24.61 -8.64
CA LEU A 114 -6.18 23.63 -8.13
C LEU A 114 -7.56 24.24 -7.86
N VAL A 115 -7.63 25.53 -7.51
CA VAL A 115 -8.88 26.27 -7.24
C VAL A 115 -9.71 26.48 -8.51
N GLU A 116 -9.20 26.14 -9.70
CA GLU A 116 -9.98 26.18 -10.93
C GLU A 116 -10.92 24.97 -11.12
N ASN A 117 -10.83 23.93 -10.28
CA ASN A 117 -11.72 22.78 -10.38
C ASN A 117 -13.16 23.17 -9.96
N GLU A 118 -14.11 23.02 -10.88
CA GLU A 118 -15.48 23.47 -10.72
C GLU A 118 -16.21 22.77 -9.55
N TRP A 119 -15.97 21.49 -9.30
CA TRP A 119 -16.61 20.76 -8.21
C TRP A 119 -16.12 21.26 -6.84
N VAL A 120 -14.82 21.59 -6.69
CA VAL A 120 -14.26 22.17 -5.47
C VAL A 120 -14.91 23.51 -5.15
N ARG A 121 -15.08 24.39 -6.15
CA ARG A 121 -15.74 25.67 -5.97
C ARG A 121 -17.21 25.52 -5.59
N ARG A 122 -17.89 24.48 -6.04
CA ARG A 122 -19.29 24.22 -5.72
C ARG A 122 -19.47 23.60 -4.34
N THR A 123 -18.52 22.74 -3.92
CA THR A 123 -18.56 22.00 -2.65
C THR A 123 -18.05 22.85 -1.50
N PHE A 124 -16.99 23.62 -1.71
CA PHE A 124 -16.31 24.41 -0.69
C PHE A 124 -16.44 25.91 -0.99
N SER A 125 -17.25 26.61 -0.22
CA SER A 125 -17.45 28.06 -0.33
C SER A 125 -17.14 28.77 0.99
N GLY A 126 -16.24 29.78 0.97
CA GLY A 126 -15.82 30.57 2.13
C GLY A 126 -14.37 30.30 2.55
N GLU A 127 -13.82 31.21 3.38
CA GLU A 127 -12.41 31.14 3.80
C GLU A 127 -12.09 29.92 4.67
N GLU A 128 -13.01 29.52 5.57
CA GLU A 128 -12.84 28.33 6.42
C GLU A 128 -12.85 27.00 5.62
N MET A 129 -13.48 27.01 4.44
CA MET A 129 -13.55 25.86 3.55
C MET A 129 -12.32 25.73 2.65
N GLN A 130 -11.44 26.70 2.61
CA GLN A 130 -10.28 26.69 1.73
C GLN A 130 -9.28 25.60 2.13
N ALA A 131 -8.99 25.44 3.41
CA ALA A 131 -8.09 24.40 3.90
C ALA A 131 -8.63 22.99 3.60
N ALA A 132 -9.94 22.78 3.80
CA ALA A 132 -10.59 21.52 3.42
C ALA A 132 -10.48 21.26 1.91
N ALA A 133 -10.75 22.27 1.08
CA ALA A 133 -10.61 22.15 -0.38
C ALA A 133 -9.17 21.77 -0.79
N GLU A 134 -8.17 22.35 -0.13
CA GLU A 134 -6.76 22.03 -0.36
C GLU A 134 -6.46 20.55 -0.07
N ASN A 135 -6.94 20.01 1.06
CA ASN A 135 -6.74 18.59 1.39
C ASN A 135 -7.34 17.66 0.32
N TYR A 136 -8.59 17.91 -0.10
CA TYR A 136 -9.21 17.12 -1.16
C TYR A 136 -8.47 17.19 -2.49
N LEU A 137 -7.98 18.37 -2.86
CA LEU A 137 -7.23 18.55 -4.10
C LEU A 137 -5.89 17.84 -4.07
N ARG A 138 -5.14 17.97 -2.98
CA ARG A 138 -3.88 17.28 -2.76
C ARG A 138 -4.08 15.77 -2.82
N TRP A 139 -5.09 15.28 -2.12
CA TRP A 139 -5.44 13.88 -2.14
C TRP A 139 -5.78 13.38 -3.55
N TYR A 140 -6.53 14.15 -4.32
CA TYR A 140 -6.88 13.84 -5.70
C TYR A 140 -5.65 13.87 -6.62
N THR A 141 -4.82 14.90 -6.55
CA THR A 141 -3.65 15.07 -7.43
C THR A 141 -2.56 14.04 -7.20
N THR A 142 -2.50 13.44 -6.01
CA THR A 142 -1.61 12.33 -5.69
C THR A 142 -2.21 10.95 -6.02
N GLY A 143 -3.33 10.90 -6.75
CA GLY A 143 -3.96 9.69 -7.29
C GLY A 143 -5.16 9.15 -6.50
N GLY A 144 -5.62 9.88 -5.48
CA GLY A 144 -6.83 9.57 -4.72
C GLY A 144 -6.83 8.20 -4.04
N SER A 145 -8.02 7.63 -3.78
CA SER A 145 -8.19 6.31 -3.14
C SER A 145 -7.53 5.21 -3.95
N ARG A 146 -7.78 5.13 -5.25
CA ARG A 146 -7.34 4.00 -6.07
C ARG A 146 -5.84 3.78 -6.03
N ARG A 147 -5.04 4.87 -6.14
CA ARG A 147 -3.59 4.75 -6.07
C ARG A 147 -3.12 4.29 -4.69
N ARG A 148 -3.64 4.95 -3.62
CA ARG A 148 -3.32 4.58 -2.24
C ARG A 148 -3.64 3.12 -1.94
N LEU A 149 -4.87 2.70 -2.21
CA LEU A 149 -5.31 1.32 -1.99
C LEU A 149 -4.46 0.31 -2.77
N ARG A 150 -4.11 0.62 -4.02
CA ARG A 150 -3.28 -0.24 -4.88
C ARG A 150 -1.88 -0.44 -4.32
N VAL A 151 -1.20 0.64 -3.95
CA VAL A 151 0.19 0.54 -3.50
C VAL A 151 0.28 -0.05 -2.09
N TRP A 152 -0.65 0.31 -1.18
CA TRP A 152 -0.70 -0.27 0.16
C TRP A 152 -1.08 -1.76 0.15
N ARG A 153 -1.98 -2.17 -0.73
CA ARG A 153 -2.27 -3.58 -0.98
C ARG A 153 -1.01 -4.35 -1.40
N LYS A 154 -0.24 -3.81 -2.37
CA LYS A 154 1.03 -4.40 -2.81
C LYS A 154 2.04 -4.47 -1.67
N ALA A 155 2.16 -3.42 -0.86
CA ALA A 155 3.01 -3.40 0.33
C ALA A 155 2.60 -4.48 1.34
N ALA A 156 1.30 -4.63 1.64
CA ALA A 156 0.80 -5.65 2.56
C ALA A 156 1.17 -7.07 2.12
N PHE A 157 0.94 -7.43 0.85
CA PHE A 157 1.30 -8.75 0.36
C PHE A 157 2.81 -8.98 0.23
N LEU A 158 3.59 -7.93 -0.04
CA LEU A 158 5.04 -8.01 -0.03
C LEU A 158 5.55 -8.37 1.38
N VAL A 159 5.03 -7.70 2.41
CA VAL A 159 5.37 -7.99 3.82
C VAL A 159 4.83 -9.36 4.25
N ALA A 160 3.62 -9.73 3.83
CA ALA A 160 3.08 -11.08 4.10
C ALA A 160 4.00 -12.20 3.58
N ARG A 161 4.66 -11.99 2.44
CA ARG A 161 5.66 -12.94 1.91
C ARG A 161 6.93 -13.02 2.77
N LEU A 162 7.35 -11.93 3.42
CA LEU A 162 8.42 -11.96 4.41
C LEU A 162 8.00 -12.79 5.63
N TYR A 163 6.78 -12.58 6.13
CA TYR A 163 6.24 -13.31 7.28
C TYR A 163 6.13 -14.81 7.02
N GLY A 164 5.82 -15.22 5.81
CA GLY A 164 5.83 -16.63 5.41
C GLY A 164 7.18 -17.33 5.60
N ASN A 165 8.27 -16.56 5.75
CA ASN A 165 9.63 -17.05 6.05
C ASN A 165 10.08 -16.72 7.48
N GLY A 166 9.18 -16.27 8.34
CA GLY A 166 9.45 -15.95 9.75
C GLY A 166 10.14 -14.59 9.96
N LEU A 167 10.24 -13.74 8.92
CA LEU A 167 10.96 -12.47 8.97
C LEU A 167 10.02 -11.32 9.27
N VAL A 168 10.47 -10.34 10.07
CA VAL A 168 9.82 -9.07 10.37
C VAL A 168 10.68 -7.92 9.85
N TYR A 169 10.01 -6.85 9.42
CA TYR A 169 10.69 -5.71 8.79
C TYR A 169 11.21 -4.70 9.82
N CYS A 170 10.48 -4.47 10.89
CA CYS A 170 10.77 -3.66 12.09
C CYS A 170 10.66 -2.14 11.90
N ASP A 171 11.20 -1.58 10.83
CA ASP A 171 11.36 -0.12 10.66
C ASP A 171 10.44 0.42 9.58
N PHE A 172 9.13 0.32 9.82
CA PHE A 172 8.13 0.93 8.93
C PHE A 172 8.15 2.45 9.07
N ASN A 173 8.33 3.13 7.95
CA ASN A 173 8.09 4.55 7.80
C ASN A 173 7.86 4.88 6.31
N MET A 174 7.25 6.03 6.01
CA MET A 174 6.90 6.44 4.66
C MET A 174 8.11 6.58 3.71
N ASN A 175 9.32 6.77 4.26
CA ASN A 175 10.55 6.90 3.47
C ASN A 175 11.23 5.54 3.19
N ASN A 176 10.76 4.45 3.80
CA ASN A 176 11.27 3.10 3.58
C ASN A 176 10.39 2.26 2.63
N LEU A 177 9.23 2.80 2.25
CA LEU A 177 8.36 2.27 1.21
C LEU A 177 8.54 3.09 -0.06
N PHE A 178 8.84 2.45 -1.18
CA PHE A 178 9.08 3.10 -2.46
C PHE A 178 8.06 2.66 -3.50
N VAL A 179 7.71 3.59 -4.38
CA VAL A 179 6.80 3.36 -5.50
C VAL A 179 7.40 3.94 -6.78
N SER A 180 6.99 3.43 -7.94
CA SER A 180 7.39 3.99 -9.23
C SER A 180 7.00 5.47 -9.32
N ASP A 181 7.91 6.32 -9.79
CA ASP A 181 7.69 7.77 -9.96
C ASP A 181 6.69 8.09 -11.09
N ARG A 182 6.20 7.11 -11.77
CA ARG A 182 5.15 7.25 -12.79
C ARG A 182 3.80 7.45 -12.12
N THR A 183 3.41 8.70 -11.97
CA THR A 183 2.10 9.07 -11.45
C THR A 183 0.99 8.44 -12.27
N LEU A 184 0.06 7.77 -11.58
CA LEU A 184 -1.20 7.21 -12.13
C LEU A 184 -1.04 5.98 -13.04
N ASP A 185 0.12 5.32 -13.07
CA ASP A 185 0.28 4.05 -13.77
C ASP A 185 -0.33 2.91 -12.92
N GLU A 186 -1.21 2.10 -13.53
CA GLU A 186 -1.80 0.94 -12.84
C GLU A 186 -0.76 -0.15 -12.53
N ASP A 187 0.37 -0.15 -13.22
CA ASP A 187 1.46 -1.11 -13.06
C ASP A 187 2.57 -0.65 -12.10
N GLU A 188 2.31 0.35 -11.23
CA GLU A 188 3.27 0.82 -10.22
C GLU A 188 3.84 -0.33 -9.39
N ASN A 189 5.18 -0.40 -9.31
CA ASN A 189 5.87 -1.34 -8.44
C ASN A 189 6.06 -0.75 -7.04
N VAL A 190 5.96 -1.60 -6.02
CA VAL A 190 6.25 -1.25 -4.63
C VAL A 190 7.48 -2.00 -4.17
N TRP A 191 8.38 -1.30 -3.47
CA TRP A 191 9.61 -1.84 -2.91
C TRP A 191 9.76 -1.45 -1.45
N LEU A 192 10.32 -2.37 -0.67
CA LEU A 192 10.89 -2.08 0.65
C LEU A 192 12.36 -1.74 0.48
N ILE A 193 12.80 -0.67 1.13
CA ILE A 193 14.21 -0.32 1.21
C ILE A 193 14.68 -0.38 2.67
N ASP A 194 15.96 -0.18 2.91
CA ASP A 194 16.56 -0.17 4.25
C ASP A 194 16.25 -1.42 5.11
N ALA A 195 16.57 -2.58 4.55
CA ALA A 195 16.38 -3.86 5.22
C ALA A 195 17.35 -4.13 6.40
N ASP A 196 18.07 -3.12 6.91
CA ASP A 196 19.11 -3.26 7.93
C ASP A 196 18.58 -3.80 9.26
N ASN A 197 17.30 -3.61 9.51
CA ASN A 197 16.60 -4.09 10.71
C ASN A 197 15.87 -5.42 10.52
N LEU A 198 15.84 -5.96 9.29
CA LEU A 198 15.18 -7.24 8.96
C LEU A 198 15.76 -8.39 9.79
N ARG A 199 14.88 -9.16 10.44
CA ARG A 199 15.26 -10.26 11.34
C ARG A 199 14.16 -11.29 11.49
N PHE A 200 14.45 -12.39 12.21
CA PHE A 200 13.39 -13.32 12.60
C PHE A 200 12.49 -12.71 13.67
N SER A 201 11.21 -13.02 13.61
CA SER A 201 10.22 -12.61 14.60
C SER A 201 10.63 -13.07 16.00
N GLY A 202 10.63 -12.15 16.96
CA GLY A 202 11.05 -12.41 18.34
C GLY A 202 12.55 -12.40 18.58
N GLU A 203 13.39 -12.20 17.53
CA GLU A 203 14.84 -12.03 17.72
C GLU A 203 15.12 -10.65 18.34
N PRO A 204 16.00 -10.58 19.39
CA PRO A 204 16.27 -9.30 20.06
C PRO A 204 17.05 -8.32 19.18
N GLY A 205 16.81 -7.03 19.39
CA GLY A 205 17.46 -5.92 18.69
C GLY A 205 16.54 -5.28 17.65
N GLY A 206 17.11 -4.45 16.78
CA GLY A 206 16.40 -3.65 15.79
C GLY A 206 16.39 -2.18 16.14
N ALA A 207 15.83 -1.40 15.27
CA ALA A 207 15.53 -0.01 15.46
C ALA A 207 14.12 0.27 14.91
N TYR A 208 13.53 1.35 15.32
CA TYR A 208 12.25 1.84 14.85
C TYR A 208 12.29 3.35 14.68
N THR A 209 11.39 3.86 13.87
CA THR A 209 11.16 5.30 13.74
C THR A 209 10.19 5.75 14.83
N PRO A 210 10.53 6.72 15.70
CA PRO A 210 9.59 7.28 16.69
C PRO A 210 8.30 7.76 16.02
N GLY A 211 7.18 7.61 16.71
CA GLY A 211 5.86 7.95 16.19
C GLY A 211 5.21 6.87 15.30
N HIS A 212 5.96 5.82 14.92
CA HIS A 212 5.45 4.72 14.09
C HIS A 212 5.90 3.36 14.64
N CYS A 213 5.63 3.11 15.91
CA CYS A 213 6.07 1.90 16.57
C CYS A 213 5.00 1.33 17.51
N ALA A 214 4.87 0.02 17.49
CA ALA A 214 3.90 -0.64 18.35
C ALA A 214 4.18 -0.38 19.86
N PRO A 215 3.14 -0.11 20.66
CA PRO A 215 3.28 0.28 22.07
C PRO A 215 4.08 -0.69 22.93
N GLU A 216 4.00 -2.00 22.66
CA GLU A 216 4.77 -3.02 23.42
C GLU A 216 6.28 -2.89 23.18
N ILE A 217 6.70 -2.37 22.02
CA ILE A 217 8.11 -2.12 21.71
C ILE A 217 8.59 -0.91 22.55
N VAL A 218 7.80 0.17 22.57
CA VAL A 218 8.13 1.41 23.32
C VAL A 218 8.09 1.17 24.83
N ARG A 219 7.11 0.38 25.33
CA ARG A 219 6.99 -0.01 26.75
C ARG A 219 7.96 -1.10 27.17
N GLY A 220 8.58 -1.77 26.19
CA GLY A 220 9.46 -2.92 26.42
C GLY A 220 10.69 -2.59 27.25
N SER A 221 11.33 -3.65 27.75
CA SER A 221 12.56 -3.59 28.52
C SER A 221 13.78 -3.42 27.62
N GLU A 222 14.97 -3.51 28.19
CA GLU A 222 16.32 -3.32 27.65
C GLU A 222 16.57 -3.98 26.25
N TYR A 223 15.70 -4.91 25.81
CA TYR A 223 15.81 -5.61 24.52
C TYR A 223 14.53 -5.47 23.71
N LEU A 224 14.61 -4.74 22.59
CA LEU A 224 13.53 -4.67 21.60
C LEU A 224 13.28 -6.05 21.00
N GLN A 225 12.03 -6.46 20.91
CA GLN A 225 11.61 -7.74 20.30
C GLN A 225 10.45 -7.50 19.35
N PHE A 226 10.75 -7.33 18.07
CA PHE A 226 9.74 -7.15 17.03
C PHE A 226 9.05 -8.47 16.69
N SER A 227 7.78 -8.37 16.32
CA SER A 227 6.92 -9.47 15.94
C SER A 227 6.08 -9.11 14.72
N PHE A 228 5.38 -10.09 14.14
CA PHE A 228 4.41 -9.81 13.06
C PHE A 228 3.31 -8.83 13.52
N ALA A 229 2.93 -8.89 14.77
CA ALA A 229 1.92 -8.00 15.34
C ALA A 229 2.44 -6.57 15.55
N SER A 230 3.71 -6.37 15.91
CA SER A 230 4.31 -5.04 16.02
C SER A 230 4.46 -4.38 14.65
N ASP A 231 4.88 -5.13 13.63
CA ASP A 231 4.94 -4.64 12.26
C ASP A 231 3.54 -4.30 11.72
N SER A 232 2.52 -5.11 12.06
CA SER A 232 1.14 -4.84 11.65
C SER A 232 0.59 -3.54 12.24
N TYR A 233 0.97 -3.21 13.48
CA TYR A 233 0.58 -1.96 14.12
C TYR A 233 1.18 -0.75 13.38
N ALA A 234 2.50 -0.74 13.18
CA ALA A 234 3.20 0.32 12.47
C ALA A 234 2.70 0.47 11.02
N PHE A 235 2.43 -0.66 10.33
CA PHE A 235 1.82 -0.65 9.01
C PHE A 235 0.42 0.00 9.04
N GLY A 236 -0.42 -0.36 10.03
CA GLY A 236 -1.75 0.21 10.19
C GLY A 236 -1.72 1.72 10.43
N GLU A 237 -0.79 2.23 11.26
CA GLU A 237 -0.61 3.68 11.50
C GLU A 237 -0.29 4.42 10.21
N LEU A 238 0.73 3.98 9.47
CA LEU A 238 1.12 4.59 8.20
C LEU A 238 0.03 4.49 7.12
N LEU A 239 -0.67 3.35 7.07
CA LEU A 239 -1.79 3.16 6.17
C LEU A 239 -2.92 4.16 6.46
N TYR A 240 -3.32 4.29 7.74
CA TYR A 240 -4.36 5.23 8.14
C TYR A 240 -3.94 6.68 7.82
N GLU A 241 -2.73 7.06 8.20
CA GLU A 241 -2.17 8.39 7.92
C GLU A 241 -2.18 8.72 6.42
N CYS A 242 -1.76 7.79 5.57
CA CYS A 242 -1.79 7.98 4.13
C CYS A 242 -3.21 8.06 3.56
N LEU A 243 -4.16 7.29 4.08
CA LEU A 243 -5.54 7.28 3.61
C LEU A 243 -6.36 8.46 4.13
N ALA A 244 -6.22 8.80 5.40
CA ALA A 244 -6.99 9.85 6.07
C ALA A 244 -6.33 11.23 6.00
N MET A 245 -5.05 11.30 5.60
CA MET A 245 -4.20 12.50 5.73
C MET A 245 -4.14 13.03 7.16
N GLN A 246 -4.22 12.13 8.14
CA GLN A 246 -4.23 12.43 9.57
C GLN A 246 -3.67 11.24 10.34
N HIS A 247 -2.84 11.51 11.34
CA HIS A 247 -2.36 10.47 12.24
C HIS A 247 -3.51 9.88 13.07
N PRO A 248 -3.61 8.55 13.27
CA PRO A 248 -4.75 7.92 13.92
C PRO A 248 -4.94 8.30 15.40
N PHE A 249 -3.95 8.94 16.03
CA PHE A 249 -3.99 9.37 17.42
C PHE A 249 -3.88 10.89 17.62
N HIS A 250 -3.79 11.68 16.55
CA HIS A 250 -3.77 13.14 16.63
C HIS A 250 -5.20 13.68 16.61
N GLY A 251 -5.90 13.61 17.74
CA GLY A 251 -7.22 14.16 17.97
C GLY A 251 -7.21 15.31 19.00
N SER A 252 -8.32 15.53 19.66
CA SER A 252 -8.53 16.66 20.59
C SER A 252 -7.50 16.72 21.72
N LEU A 253 -7.01 15.60 22.22
CA LEU A 253 -5.98 15.56 23.27
C LEU A 253 -4.62 16.03 22.74
N TYR A 254 -4.28 15.69 21.50
CA TYR A 254 -3.06 16.14 20.85
C TYR A 254 -3.13 17.62 20.46
N GLU A 255 -4.27 18.06 19.94
CA GLU A 255 -4.49 19.46 19.52
C GLU A 255 -4.55 20.45 20.70
N ALA A 256 -4.86 19.97 21.90
CA ALA A 256 -4.92 20.79 23.12
C ALA A 256 -3.56 21.13 23.74
N GLU A 257 -2.49 20.50 23.29
CA GLU A 257 -1.14 20.70 23.83
C GLU A 257 -0.38 21.78 23.07
N ASP A 258 0.18 22.74 23.80
CA ASP A 258 0.92 23.90 23.23
C ASP A 258 2.45 23.69 23.22
N ASP A 259 2.99 22.56 23.72
CA ASP A 259 4.42 22.40 24.02
C ASP A 259 5.11 21.29 23.21
N TRP A 260 6.25 21.60 22.58
CA TRP A 260 7.03 20.73 21.71
C TRP A 260 7.73 19.54 22.39
N ASP A 261 7.82 19.48 23.71
CA ASP A 261 8.33 18.32 24.48
C ASP A 261 7.16 17.46 25.00
N ASP A 262 6.29 17.13 24.13
CA ASP A 262 4.92 16.74 24.32
C ASP A 262 4.73 15.47 25.14
N PRO A 263 4.12 15.53 26.33
CA PRO A 263 3.76 14.35 27.10
C PRO A 263 2.70 13.49 26.39
N VAL A 264 1.84 14.07 25.53
CA VAL A 264 0.80 13.36 24.78
C VAL A 264 1.41 12.47 23.70
N GLU A 265 2.43 12.92 22.95
CA GLU A 265 3.16 12.06 22.01
C GLU A 265 3.75 10.82 22.69
N LYS A 266 4.36 11.00 23.85
CA LYS A 266 4.89 9.87 24.64
C LYS A 266 3.79 8.91 25.12
N GLN A 267 2.60 9.41 25.40
CA GLN A 267 1.43 8.60 25.76
C GLN A 267 0.87 7.87 24.53
N ILE A 268 0.85 8.52 23.37
CA ILE A 268 0.50 7.91 22.07
C ILE A 268 1.44 6.74 21.78
N ASP A 269 2.74 6.96 21.80
CA ASP A 269 3.77 5.93 21.58
C ASP A 269 3.61 4.75 22.53
N ARG A 270 3.13 4.99 23.76
CA ARG A 270 2.86 3.96 24.76
C ARG A 270 1.49 3.31 24.64
N GLY A 271 0.67 3.76 23.69
CA GLY A 271 -0.69 3.27 23.49
C GLY A 271 -1.66 3.62 24.62
N GLU A 272 -1.41 4.73 25.34
CA GLU A 272 -2.24 5.19 26.46
C GLU A 272 -3.39 6.09 26.00
N ILE A 273 -3.29 6.67 24.79
CA ILE A 273 -4.31 7.55 24.18
C ILE A 273 -5.24 6.72 23.27
N PRO A 274 -6.57 6.89 23.35
CA PRO A 274 -7.49 6.27 22.40
C PRO A 274 -7.31 6.85 20.99
N TRP A 275 -7.60 6.06 19.97
CA TRP A 275 -7.55 6.56 18.60
C TRP A 275 -8.75 7.45 18.27
N ILE A 276 -8.60 8.30 17.25
CA ILE A 276 -9.56 9.38 16.96
C ILE A 276 -10.96 8.89 16.56
N MET A 277 -11.12 7.63 16.18
CA MET A 277 -12.39 7.01 15.80
C MET A 277 -12.78 5.87 16.78
N ASP A 278 -12.24 5.84 18.00
CA ASP A 278 -12.61 4.85 19.00
C ASP A 278 -14.11 5.00 19.35
N GLU A 279 -14.86 3.91 19.19
CA GLU A 279 -16.31 3.92 19.47
C GLU A 279 -16.61 3.81 20.97
N ASP A 280 -15.68 3.21 21.73
CA ASP A 280 -15.82 2.95 23.17
C ASP A 280 -15.23 4.08 24.03
N ASP A 281 -14.31 4.89 23.48
CA ASP A 281 -13.65 5.99 24.17
C ASP A 281 -13.48 7.22 23.25
N ASP A 282 -14.32 8.23 23.42
CA ASP A 282 -14.32 9.45 22.63
C ASP A 282 -13.43 10.58 23.16
N ALA A 283 -12.60 10.31 24.18
CA ALA A 283 -11.77 11.33 24.82
C ALA A 283 -10.77 12.01 23.88
N ASN A 284 -10.31 11.31 22.82
CA ASN A 284 -9.39 11.83 21.82
C ASN A 284 -10.04 11.97 20.43
N ARG A 285 -11.37 12.09 20.36
CA ARG A 285 -12.04 12.24 19.07
C ARG A 285 -11.58 13.52 18.36
N ALA A 286 -11.24 13.42 17.08
CA ALA A 286 -10.88 14.57 16.26
C ALA A 286 -12.09 15.49 16.09
N GLU A 287 -11.89 16.81 16.29
CA GLU A 287 -12.96 17.80 16.07
C GLU A 287 -13.32 17.96 14.58
N CYS A 288 -12.31 17.83 13.72
CA CYS A 288 -12.46 17.88 12.27
C CYS A 288 -11.54 16.84 11.61
N GLN A 289 -12.04 16.16 10.59
CA GLN A 289 -11.24 15.27 9.77
C GLN A 289 -10.86 15.96 8.46
N PRO A 290 -9.60 15.80 7.97
CA PRO A 290 -9.16 16.41 6.71
C PRO A 290 -9.97 15.95 5.49
N LEU A 291 -10.42 14.69 5.51
CA LEU A 291 -11.19 14.05 4.44
C LEU A 291 -12.42 13.33 5.02
N GLU A 292 -13.48 13.24 4.23
CA GLU A 292 -14.61 12.37 4.59
C GLU A 292 -14.19 10.89 4.55
N THR A 293 -14.54 10.12 5.59
CA THR A 293 -14.19 8.70 5.73
C THR A 293 -14.70 7.83 4.57
N SER A 294 -15.83 8.19 3.97
CA SER A 294 -16.41 7.50 2.80
C SER A 294 -15.51 7.50 1.56
N LEU A 295 -14.47 8.35 1.52
CA LEU A 295 -13.46 8.34 0.45
C LEU A 295 -12.50 7.16 0.53
N PHE A 296 -12.21 6.67 1.72
CA PHE A 296 -11.10 5.74 1.96
C PHE A 296 -11.42 4.60 2.92
N LEU A 297 -12.61 4.55 3.52
CA LEU A 297 -13.04 3.48 4.41
C LEU A 297 -14.30 2.78 3.88
N ASN A 298 -14.35 1.47 4.10
CA ASN A 298 -15.56 0.66 4.14
C ASN A 298 -15.66 -0.01 5.52
N ASP A 299 -16.72 -0.77 5.75
CA ASP A 299 -16.96 -1.45 7.03
C ASP A 299 -15.80 -2.39 7.40
N GLY A 300 -15.28 -3.16 6.43
CA GLY A 300 -14.21 -4.12 6.65
C GLY A 300 -12.89 -3.45 7.03
N LEU A 301 -12.48 -2.41 6.31
CA LEU A 301 -11.25 -1.68 6.62
C LEU A 301 -11.35 -0.94 7.96
N ASN A 302 -12.52 -0.38 8.29
CA ASN A 302 -12.79 0.22 9.60
C ASN A 302 -12.67 -0.81 10.74
N GLU A 303 -13.19 -2.03 10.55
CA GLU A 303 -13.02 -3.12 11.52
C GLU A 303 -11.54 -3.46 11.73
N LEU A 304 -10.72 -3.52 10.66
CA LEU A 304 -9.29 -3.80 10.80
C LEU A 304 -8.57 -2.68 11.57
N PHE A 305 -8.88 -1.41 11.31
CA PHE A 305 -8.31 -0.30 12.09
C PHE A 305 -8.77 -0.36 13.56
N ALA A 306 -10.03 -0.62 13.83
CA ALA A 306 -10.53 -0.79 15.20
C ALA A 306 -9.81 -1.95 15.92
N ARG A 307 -9.60 -3.09 15.28
CA ARG A 307 -8.82 -4.22 15.84
C ARG A 307 -7.35 -3.84 16.09
N CYS A 308 -6.81 -2.90 15.32
CA CYS A 308 -5.42 -2.45 15.46
C CYS A 308 -5.28 -1.40 16.58
N PHE A 309 -6.20 -0.44 16.68
CA PHE A 309 -6.05 0.79 17.46
C PHE A 309 -6.96 0.90 18.69
N SER A 310 -7.98 0.04 18.85
CA SER A 310 -8.74 -0.05 20.09
C SER A 310 -7.84 -0.33 21.30
N GLU A 311 -8.34 -0.20 22.50
CA GLU A 311 -7.60 -0.55 23.72
C GLU A 311 -7.01 -1.96 23.63
N ASP A 312 -7.78 -2.93 23.16
CA ASP A 312 -7.30 -4.31 22.96
C ASP A 312 -6.17 -4.38 21.94
N GLY A 313 -6.26 -3.69 20.81
CA GLY A 313 -5.19 -3.65 19.79
C GLY A 313 -3.91 -3.00 20.29
N ARG A 314 -4.02 -1.92 21.08
CA ARG A 314 -2.87 -1.26 21.70
C ARG A 314 -2.22 -2.10 22.81
N MET A 315 -3.02 -2.88 23.56
CA MET A 315 -2.55 -3.62 24.75
C MET A 315 -2.30 -5.11 24.50
N LYS A 316 -2.95 -5.71 23.49
CA LYS A 316 -2.92 -7.15 23.18
C LYS A 316 -2.48 -7.39 21.74
N PRO A 317 -1.18 -7.44 21.43
CA PRO A 317 -0.68 -7.53 20.04
C PRO A 317 -1.34 -8.62 19.18
N ASN A 318 -1.73 -9.75 19.77
CA ASN A 318 -2.32 -10.88 19.05
C ASN A 318 -3.75 -10.65 18.52
N THR A 319 -4.39 -9.54 18.86
CA THR A 319 -5.72 -9.18 18.34
C THR A 319 -5.64 -8.42 16.99
N ARG A 320 -4.46 -7.91 16.67
CA ARG A 320 -4.24 -7.09 15.47
C ARG A 320 -4.42 -7.88 14.17
N PRO A 321 -4.78 -7.21 13.09
CA PRO A 321 -4.86 -7.84 11.78
C PRO A 321 -3.52 -8.41 11.32
N THR A 322 -3.55 -9.45 10.52
CA THR A 322 -2.38 -9.93 9.78
C THR A 322 -2.17 -9.12 8.50
N MET A 323 -0.98 -9.17 7.91
CA MET A 323 -0.71 -8.51 6.61
C MET A 323 -1.57 -9.08 5.47
N VAL A 324 -2.00 -10.33 5.58
CA VAL A 324 -2.93 -10.93 4.60
C VAL A 324 -4.31 -10.31 4.73
N GLU A 325 -4.84 -10.14 5.96
CA GLU A 325 -6.13 -9.48 6.20
C GLU A 325 -6.10 -8.03 5.68
N TRP A 326 -5.03 -7.26 5.96
CA TRP A 326 -4.84 -5.92 5.38
C TRP A 326 -4.88 -5.94 3.86
N GLY A 327 -4.11 -6.84 3.23
CA GLY A 327 -4.04 -6.96 1.77
C GLY A 327 -5.35 -7.37 1.12
N GLU A 328 -6.10 -8.27 1.74
CA GLU A 328 -7.42 -8.73 1.27
C GLU A 328 -8.45 -7.60 1.34
N GLU A 329 -8.54 -6.89 2.47
CA GLU A 329 -9.52 -5.83 2.62
C GLU A 329 -9.21 -4.61 1.75
N LEU A 330 -7.94 -4.24 1.62
CA LEU A 330 -7.50 -3.23 0.65
C LEU A 330 -7.84 -3.64 -0.79
N SER A 331 -7.78 -4.94 -1.12
CA SER A 331 -8.19 -5.45 -2.43
C SER A 331 -9.71 -5.32 -2.65
N ARG A 332 -10.52 -5.62 -1.63
CA ARG A 332 -11.98 -5.49 -1.68
C ARG A 332 -12.39 -4.05 -1.90
N LEU A 333 -11.85 -3.14 -1.11
CA LEU A 333 -12.14 -1.73 -1.23
C LEU A 333 -11.66 -1.15 -2.57
N LEU A 334 -10.47 -1.53 -3.05
CA LEU A 334 -9.95 -1.13 -4.36
C LEU A 334 -10.89 -1.57 -5.49
N ASP A 335 -11.35 -2.82 -5.45
CA ASP A 335 -12.20 -3.42 -6.48
C ASP A 335 -13.64 -2.87 -6.47
N CYS A 336 -14.04 -2.17 -5.40
CA CYS A 336 -15.31 -1.47 -5.30
C CYS A 336 -15.17 0.06 -5.37
N THR A 337 -13.97 0.58 -5.61
CA THR A 337 -13.74 2.02 -5.73
C THR A 337 -13.97 2.48 -7.16
N VAL A 338 -14.97 3.34 -7.36
CA VAL A 338 -15.39 3.91 -8.65
C VAL A 338 -14.85 5.34 -8.78
N ALA A 339 -14.37 5.71 -9.97
CA ALA A 339 -14.03 7.09 -10.31
C ALA A 339 -15.19 7.75 -11.08
N CYS A 340 -15.61 8.91 -10.64
CA CYS A 340 -16.64 9.65 -11.36
C CYS A 340 -16.08 10.27 -12.65
N PRO A 341 -16.61 9.96 -13.83
CA PRO A 341 -16.11 10.52 -15.08
C PRO A 341 -16.35 12.04 -15.24
N SER A 342 -17.23 12.61 -14.41
CA SER A 342 -17.55 14.05 -14.45
C SER A 342 -16.61 14.90 -13.57
N CYS A 343 -16.37 14.49 -12.32
CA CYS A 343 -15.54 15.25 -11.38
C CYS A 343 -14.19 14.58 -11.06
N GLY A 344 -13.98 13.33 -11.45
CA GLY A 344 -12.76 12.57 -11.19
C GLY A 344 -12.62 12.05 -9.76
N MET A 345 -13.55 12.39 -8.85
CA MET A 345 -13.50 11.92 -7.47
C MET A 345 -13.87 10.46 -7.35
N HIS A 346 -13.26 9.79 -6.37
CA HIS A 346 -13.49 8.38 -6.08
C HIS A 346 -14.59 8.21 -5.02
N PHE A 347 -15.30 7.09 -5.08
CA PHE A 347 -16.25 6.67 -4.05
C PHE A 347 -16.39 5.15 -4.00
N CYS A 348 -16.73 4.60 -2.84
CA CYS A 348 -16.94 3.18 -2.66
C CYS A 348 -18.34 2.75 -3.14
N ALA A 349 -18.40 1.70 -3.94
CA ALA A 349 -19.62 1.12 -4.51
C ALA A 349 -19.93 -0.28 -3.95
N GLU A 350 -19.38 -0.69 -2.82
CA GLU A 350 -19.47 -2.05 -2.26
C GLU A 350 -20.92 -2.54 -2.05
N HIS A 351 -21.81 -1.66 -1.62
CA HIS A 351 -23.20 -1.97 -1.35
C HIS A 351 -24.15 -1.66 -2.52
N GLN A 352 -23.60 -1.29 -3.69
CA GLN A 352 -24.40 -0.91 -4.85
C GLN A 352 -24.76 -2.14 -5.69
N GLU A 353 -26.07 -2.41 -5.78
CA GLU A 353 -26.61 -3.50 -6.61
C GLU A 353 -26.96 -3.05 -8.04
N LYS A 354 -27.02 -1.72 -8.28
CA LYS A 354 -27.34 -1.14 -9.59
C LYS A 354 -26.07 -0.82 -10.35
N THR A 355 -26.13 -0.94 -11.68
CA THR A 355 -25.05 -0.55 -12.60
C THR A 355 -25.09 0.92 -13.00
N GLN A 356 -26.12 1.66 -12.59
CA GLN A 356 -26.19 3.12 -12.67
C GLN A 356 -26.33 3.71 -11.26
N MET A 357 -25.44 4.62 -10.90
CA MET A 357 -25.39 5.24 -9.59
C MET A 357 -25.17 6.75 -9.71
N GLN A 358 -25.40 7.48 -8.65
CA GLN A 358 -25.08 8.91 -8.57
C GLN A 358 -23.76 9.11 -7.84
N CYS A 359 -22.92 9.99 -8.37
CA CYS A 359 -21.71 10.42 -7.71
C CYS A 359 -22.05 11.22 -6.45
N PRO A 360 -21.56 10.85 -5.25
CA PRO A 360 -21.87 11.58 -4.02
C PRO A 360 -21.28 13.00 -3.98
N TRP A 361 -20.31 13.30 -4.87
CA TRP A 361 -19.59 14.58 -4.89
C TRP A 361 -20.22 15.61 -5.83
N CYS A 362 -20.73 15.19 -6.98
CA CYS A 362 -21.23 16.11 -8.00
C CYS A 362 -22.61 15.76 -8.55
N ASP A 363 -23.29 14.76 -7.99
CA ASP A 363 -24.61 14.26 -8.41
C ASP A 363 -24.68 13.75 -9.87
N ALA A 364 -23.56 13.67 -10.56
CA ALA A 364 -23.53 13.13 -11.93
C ALA A 364 -23.89 11.63 -11.92
N SER A 365 -24.61 11.21 -12.95
CA SER A 365 -24.86 9.78 -13.17
C SER A 365 -23.59 9.08 -13.62
N VAL A 366 -23.29 7.95 -13.01
CA VAL A 366 -22.13 7.11 -13.30
C VAL A 366 -22.61 5.73 -13.71
N ASP A 367 -22.37 5.38 -14.98
CA ASP A 367 -22.62 4.03 -15.48
C ASP A 367 -21.43 3.15 -15.13
N THR A 368 -21.72 1.96 -14.59
CA THR A 368 -20.69 1.02 -14.14
C THR A 368 -20.86 -0.35 -14.78
N ILE A 369 -19.80 -1.12 -14.70
CA ILE A 369 -19.75 -2.54 -14.96
C ILE A 369 -19.55 -3.24 -13.63
N ARG A 370 -20.31 -4.32 -13.39
CA ARG A 370 -20.22 -5.13 -12.19
C ARG A 370 -19.83 -6.56 -12.54
N VAL A 371 -18.90 -7.12 -11.78
CA VAL A 371 -18.52 -8.52 -11.85
C VAL A 371 -18.65 -9.13 -10.44
N ASP A 372 -19.57 -10.07 -10.31
CA ASP A 372 -19.81 -10.80 -9.07
C ASP A 372 -19.30 -12.23 -9.19
N CYS A 373 -18.54 -12.69 -8.20
CA CYS A 373 -18.06 -14.06 -8.11
C CYS A 373 -18.77 -14.82 -6.99
N PHE A 374 -19.28 -16.00 -7.30
CA PHE A 374 -20.05 -16.82 -6.37
C PHE A 374 -19.43 -18.21 -6.17
N ALA A 375 -19.29 -18.61 -4.91
CA ALA A 375 -19.06 -20.00 -4.50
C ALA A 375 -20.42 -20.61 -4.08
N GLY A 376 -21.02 -21.41 -4.98
CA GLY A 376 -22.38 -21.89 -4.78
C GLY A 376 -23.42 -20.76 -4.82
N ARG A 377 -23.96 -20.36 -3.66
CA ARG A 377 -24.94 -19.26 -3.52
C ARG A 377 -24.35 -18.02 -2.87
N GLU A 378 -23.19 -18.14 -2.29
CA GLU A 378 -22.51 -17.07 -1.57
C GLU A 378 -21.70 -16.22 -2.53
N ARG A 379 -21.89 -14.89 -2.50
CA ARG A 379 -21.04 -13.92 -3.22
C ARG A 379 -19.73 -13.79 -2.46
N VAL A 380 -18.64 -14.30 -3.03
CA VAL A 380 -17.30 -14.29 -2.42
C VAL A 380 -16.47 -13.10 -2.85
N TRP A 381 -16.81 -12.49 -3.98
CA TRP A 381 -16.16 -11.29 -4.48
C TRP A 381 -17.11 -10.38 -5.23
N HIS A 382 -16.90 -9.08 -5.10
CA HIS A 382 -17.63 -8.02 -5.78
C HIS A 382 -16.62 -7.05 -6.40
N TRP A 383 -16.72 -6.81 -7.70
CA TRP A 383 -15.89 -5.87 -8.44
C TRP A 383 -16.77 -4.92 -9.22
N VAL A 384 -16.50 -3.63 -9.10
CA VAL A 384 -17.25 -2.55 -9.78
C VAL A 384 -16.27 -1.56 -10.39
N HIS A 385 -16.54 -1.14 -11.61
CA HIS A 385 -15.74 -0.15 -12.30
C HIS A 385 -16.63 0.76 -13.13
N GLU A 386 -16.30 2.03 -13.23
CA GLU A 386 -16.98 2.94 -14.17
C GLU A 386 -16.80 2.45 -15.60
N LYS A 387 -17.85 2.65 -16.41
CA LYS A 387 -17.80 2.32 -17.84
C LYS A 387 -16.86 3.28 -18.56
N ALA A 388 -15.89 2.76 -19.28
CA ALA A 388 -14.90 3.54 -20.03
C ALA A 388 -14.90 3.15 -21.51
N SER A 389 -14.38 4.04 -22.35
CA SER A 389 -14.18 3.76 -23.79
C SER A 389 -12.95 2.89 -24.05
N ALA A 390 -11.96 2.93 -23.16
CA ALA A 390 -10.79 2.05 -23.21
C ALA A 390 -11.13 0.67 -22.62
N PRO A 391 -10.41 -0.40 -23.02
CA PRO A 391 -10.56 -1.71 -22.40
C PRO A 391 -10.27 -1.65 -20.90
N ILE A 392 -11.18 -2.22 -20.10
CA ILE A 392 -11.08 -2.29 -18.64
C ILE A 392 -10.55 -3.67 -18.27
N ARG A 393 -9.52 -3.74 -17.42
CA ARG A 393 -8.92 -4.98 -16.96
C ARG A 393 -9.66 -5.48 -15.72
N VAL A 394 -10.09 -6.73 -15.74
CA VAL A 394 -10.69 -7.41 -14.58
C VAL A 394 -9.64 -8.33 -13.97
N PRO A 395 -9.22 -8.10 -12.73
CA PRO A 395 -8.15 -8.87 -12.10
C PRO A 395 -8.58 -10.30 -11.78
N MET A 396 -7.61 -11.23 -11.74
CA MET A 396 -7.87 -12.64 -11.40
C MET A 396 -8.52 -12.82 -10.04
N ARG A 397 -8.22 -11.97 -9.05
CA ARG A 397 -8.86 -12.02 -7.72
C ARG A 397 -10.38 -11.86 -7.80
N ALA A 398 -10.89 -11.07 -8.74
CA ALA A 398 -12.33 -10.89 -8.95
C ALA A 398 -13.05 -12.15 -9.43
N VAL A 399 -12.32 -13.15 -9.90
CA VAL A 399 -12.87 -14.43 -10.38
C VAL A 399 -12.33 -15.64 -9.60
N GLY A 400 -11.77 -15.39 -8.42
CA GLY A 400 -11.31 -16.43 -7.49
C GLY A 400 -9.82 -16.81 -7.64
N GLY A 401 -9.03 -16.01 -8.33
CA GLY A 401 -7.57 -16.16 -8.41
C GLY A 401 -6.84 -15.70 -7.14
N CYS A 402 -5.52 -15.72 -7.21
CA CYS A 402 -4.67 -15.30 -6.09
C CYS A 402 -4.83 -13.80 -5.81
N MET A 403 -5.03 -13.45 -4.53
CA MET A 403 -5.20 -12.06 -4.10
C MET A 403 -3.92 -11.23 -4.21
N ALA A 404 -2.77 -11.88 -4.03
CA ALA A 404 -1.47 -11.20 -4.03
C ALA A 404 -0.95 -10.88 -5.43
N GLU A 405 -1.51 -11.51 -6.46
CA GLU A 405 -1.07 -11.35 -7.86
C GLU A 405 -1.88 -10.26 -8.56
N ASP A 406 -1.22 -9.55 -9.47
CA ASP A 406 -1.84 -8.52 -10.31
C ASP A 406 -2.13 -9.03 -11.74
N GLU A 407 -2.41 -10.32 -11.89
CA GLU A 407 -2.79 -10.90 -13.16
C GLU A 407 -4.22 -10.56 -13.53
N ASP A 408 -4.45 -10.33 -14.83
CA ASP A 408 -5.76 -10.06 -15.39
C ASP A 408 -6.46 -11.36 -15.81
N ALA A 409 -7.73 -11.52 -15.44
CA ALA A 409 -8.58 -12.61 -15.91
C ALA A 409 -9.04 -12.39 -17.34
N PHE A 410 -9.58 -11.20 -17.59
CA PHE A 410 -10.08 -10.78 -18.89
C PHE A 410 -10.17 -9.25 -18.99
N THR A 411 -10.33 -8.76 -20.18
CA THR A 411 -10.65 -7.35 -20.45
C THR A 411 -12.10 -7.20 -20.88
N LEU A 412 -12.70 -6.04 -20.57
CA LEU A 412 -14.03 -5.64 -20.96
C LEU A 412 -13.95 -4.37 -21.81
N THR A 413 -14.42 -4.43 -23.05
CA THR A 413 -14.46 -3.31 -23.98
C THR A 413 -15.90 -2.94 -24.29
N ALA A 414 -16.25 -1.66 -24.19
CA ALA A 414 -17.59 -1.18 -24.54
C ALA A 414 -17.86 -1.36 -26.05
N GLU A 415 -19.02 -1.94 -26.38
CA GLU A 415 -19.52 -2.10 -27.75
C GLU A 415 -20.99 -1.64 -27.84
N PRO A 416 -21.50 -1.36 -29.06
CA PRO A 416 -22.92 -1.07 -29.22
C PRO A 416 -23.81 -2.21 -28.69
N GLY A 417 -24.60 -1.92 -27.68
CA GLY A 417 -25.53 -2.86 -27.06
C GLY A 417 -24.92 -3.76 -25.97
N GLY A 418 -23.70 -3.50 -25.49
CA GLY A 418 -23.10 -4.26 -24.39
C GLY A 418 -21.60 -4.13 -24.23
N LEU A 419 -20.96 -5.26 -23.97
CA LEU A 419 -19.49 -5.36 -23.77
C LEU A 419 -18.94 -6.55 -24.57
N LEU A 420 -17.72 -6.39 -25.06
CA LEU A 420 -16.90 -7.50 -25.51
C LEU A 420 -15.94 -7.89 -24.37
N MET A 421 -16.03 -9.12 -23.89
CA MET A 421 -15.08 -9.72 -22.97
C MET A 421 -14.04 -10.50 -23.75
N GLU A 422 -12.76 -10.27 -23.49
CA GLU A 422 -11.64 -11.02 -24.05
C GLU A 422 -10.81 -11.64 -22.92
N LEU A 423 -10.68 -12.97 -22.95
CA LEU A 423 -9.86 -13.69 -21.96
C LEU A 423 -8.38 -13.37 -22.16
N CYS A 424 -7.66 -13.13 -21.05
CA CYS A 424 -6.22 -13.01 -21.07
C CYS A 424 -5.57 -14.38 -21.33
N SER A 425 -4.60 -14.44 -22.22
CA SER A 425 -3.99 -15.68 -22.71
C SER A 425 -3.12 -16.43 -21.67
N ALA A 426 -2.84 -15.83 -20.53
CA ALA A 426 -1.86 -16.29 -19.54
C ALA A 426 -2.47 -17.02 -18.32
N GLN A 427 -3.59 -17.73 -18.47
CA GLN A 427 -4.28 -18.39 -17.35
C GLN A 427 -4.27 -19.93 -17.49
N PRO A 428 -3.11 -20.62 -17.32
CA PRO A 428 -3.01 -22.04 -17.59
C PRO A 428 -3.81 -22.90 -16.60
N ASP A 429 -4.07 -22.40 -15.39
CA ASP A 429 -4.78 -23.15 -14.34
C ASP A 429 -6.31 -22.90 -14.36
N TRP A 430 -6.79 -21.93 -15.12
CA TRP A 430 -8.20 -21.58 -15.17
C TRP A 430 -8.84 -21.89 -16.52
N GLU A 431 -10.08 -22.38 -16.47
CA GLU A 431 -10.93 -22.64 -17.63
C GLU A 431 -12.26 -21.88 -17.47
N PHE A 432 -12.62 -21.09 -18.47
CA PHE A 432 -13.89 -20.39 -18.51
C PHE A 432 -14.89 -21.12 -19.41
N SER A 433 -16.14 -21.18 -18.99
CA SER A 433 -17.22 -21.78 -19.78
C SER A 433 -18.50 -20.97 -19.67
N GLN A 434 -19.30 -20.98 -20.74
CA GLN A 434 -20.65 -20.41 -20.79
C GLN A 434 -21.67 -21.55 -20.85
N GLN A 435 -22.82 -21.37 -20.21
CA GLN A 435 -23.91 -22.33 -20.33
C GLN A 435 -24.84 -21.91 -21.47
N LEU A 436 -24.91 -22.74 -22.50
CA LEU A 436 -25.86 -22.59 -23.59
C LEU A 436 -26.84 -23.75 -23.50
N GLY A 437 -28.07 -23.46 -23.04
CA GLY A 437 -29.07 -24.49 -22.77
C GLY A 437 -28.67 -25.44 -21.62
N THR A 438 -28.65 -26.74 -21.88
CA THR A 438 -28.26 -27.78 -20.90
C THR A 438 -26.77 -28.12 -20.94
N GLU A 439 -26.04 -27.68 -21.95
CA GLU A 439 -24.60 -27.99 -22.13
C GLU A 439 -23.73 -26.79 -21.81
N LYS A 440 -22.56 -27.10 -21.24
CA LYS A 440 -21.51 -26.10 -20.99
C LYS A 440 -20.54 -26.12 -22.16
N GLN A 441 -20.31 -24.95 -22.70
CA GLN A 441 -19.33 -24.76 -23.76
C GLN A 441 -18.15 -23.97 -23.26
N PRO A 442 -16.90 -24.47 -23.48
CA PRO A 442 -15.70 -23.70 -23.16
C PRO A 442 -15.70 -22.37 -23.91
N VAL A 443 -15.25 -21.33 -23.22
CA VAL A 443 -15.02 -20.01 -23.81
C VAL A 443 -13.60 -19.96 -24.35
N TRP A 444 -13.48 -19.70 -25.64
CA TRP A 444 -12.20 -19.56 -26.33
C TRP A 444 -12.04 -18.11 -26.82
N GLY A 445 -11.38 -17.31 -25.98
CA GLY A 445 -10.97 -15.95 -26.35
C GLY A 445 -12.01 -14.87 -26.10
N ARG A 446 -13.20 -14.90 -26.74
CA ARG A 446 -14.15 -13.78 -26.74
C ARG A 446 -15.58 -14.16 -26.38
N VAL A 447 -16.26 -13.27 -25.61
CA VAL A 447 -17.68 -13.39 -25.28
C VAL A 447 -18.35 -12.03 -25.37
N HIS A 448 -19.49 -11.96 -26.08
CA HIS A 448 -20.34 -10.78 -26.07
C HIS A 448 -21.30 -10.81 -24.87
N ILE A 449 -21.31 -9.74 -24.12
CA ILE A 449 -22.15 -9.51 -22.93
C ILE A 449 -23.21 -8.49 -23.34
N CYS A 450 -24.48 -8.90 -23.34
CA CYS A 450 -25.58 -8.01 -23.69
C CYS A 450 -25.86 -7.01 -22.57
N GLY A 451 -25.95 -5.72 -22.90
CA GLY A 451 -26.39 -4.70 -21.96
C GLY A 451 -27.80 -4.93 -21.42
N GLY A 452 -28.06 -4.46 -20.22
CA GLY A 452 -29.33 -4.64 -19.53
C GLY A 452 -29.61 -6.09 -19.07
N LYS A 453 -28.67 -7.01 -19.18
CA LYS A 453 -28.78 -8.41 -18.75
C LYS A 453 -27.55 -8.88 -18.01
N THR A 454 -27.76 -9.75 -17.03
CA THR A 454 -26.68 -10.48 -16.38
C THR A 454 -26.22 -11.64 -17.27
N THR A 455 -24.93 -11.67 -17.60
CA THR A 455 -24.31 -12.79 -18.28
C THR A 455 -23.57 -13.66 -17.27
N ALA A 456 -23.95 -14.91 -17.14
CA ALA A 456 -23.31 -15.86 -16.23
C ALA A 456 -22.25 -16.70 -16.97
N LEU A 457 -21.06 -16.76 -16.39
CA LEU A 457 -19.94 -17.58 -16.78
C LEU A 457 -19.53 -18.49 -15.63
N TRP A 458 -18.74 -19.51 -15.96
CA TRP A 458 -18.18 -20.41 -14.97
C TRP A 458 -16.66 -20.40 -15.09
N ALA A 459 -15.98 -20.11 -13.99
CA ALA A 459 -14.54 -20.28 -13.87
C ALA A 459 -14.26 -21.57 -13.12
N THR A 460 -13.42 -22.43 -13.71
CA THR A 460 -13.01 -23.70 -13.09
C THR A 460 -11.52 -23.72 -12.96
N ARG A 461 -11.01 -23.90 -11.74
CA ARG A 461 -9.58 -24.06 -11.50
C ARG A 461 -9.21 -25.53 -11.70
N ARG A 462 -8.20 -25.79 -12.56
CA ARG A 462 -7.84 -27.16 -12.97
C ARG A 462 -7.10 -27.94 -11.88
N SER A 463 -6.30 -27.25 -11.07
CA SER A 463 -5.47 -27.85 -10.02
C SER A 463 -6.27 -28.56 -8.92
N ASP A 464 -7.45 -28.06 -8.55
CA ASP A 464 -8.27 -28.59 -7.46
C ASP A 464 -9.76 -28.73 -7.81
N ALA A 465 -10.11 -28.49 -9.06
CA ALA A 465 -11.47 -28.53 -9.57
C ALA A 465 -12.47 -27.58 -8.87
N VAL A 466 -11.98 -26.54 -8.19
CA VAL A 466 -12.83 -25.46 -7.65
C VAL A 466 -13.57 -24.80 -8.80
N ARG A 467 -14.85 -24.57 -8.58
CA ARG A 467 -15.75 -24.00 -9.58
C ARG A 467 -16.53 -22.85 -9.03
N LEU A 468 -16.38 -21.70 -9.71
CA LEU A 468 -17.01 -20.45 -9.35
C LEU A 468 -17.96 -20.00 -10.48
N ARG A 469 -19.04 -19.34 -10.11
CA ARG A 469 -19.96 -18.69 -11.05
C ARG A 469 -19.62 -17.20 -11.08
N ILE A 470 -19.40 -16.68 -12.28
CA ILE A 470 -19.11 -15.28 -12.53
C ILE A 470 -20.32 -14.64 -13.21
N GLU A 471 -20.83 -13.57 -12.64
CA GLU A 471 -21.92 -12.78 -13.23
C GLU A 471 -21.38 -11.42 -13.65
N VAL A 472 -21.55 -11.07 -14.91
CA VAL A 472 -21.17 -9.76 -15.46
C VAL A 472 -22.44 -9.01 -15.83
N CYS A 473 -22.56 -7.79 -15.30
CA CYS A 473 -23.72 -6.90 -15.52
C CYS A 473 -23.26 -5.53 -16.01
N THR A 474 -24.01 -4.97 -16.95
CA THR A 474 -23.85 -3.59 -17.44
C THR A 474 -25.20 -3.06 -17.92
N GLU A 475 -25.39 -1.73 -17.89
CA GLU A 475 -26.52 -1.09 -18.56
C GLU A 475 -26.40 -1.17 -20.10
N THR A 476 -27.53 -0.95 -20.77
CA THR A 476 -27.61 -0.96 -22.24
C THR A 476 -26.87 0.19 -22.90
#